data_824aa56866dcc7e146a1d1a8988cc7fb
#
_entry.id   824aa56866dcc7e146a1d1a8988cc7fb
#
_cell.length_a   1.000
_cell.length_b   1.000
_cell.length_c   1.000
_cell.angle_alpha   90.00
_cell.angle_beta   90.00
_cell.angle_gamma   90.00
#
_symmetry.space_group_name_H-M   'P 1'
#
loop_
_entity.id
_entity.type
_entity.pdbx_description
1 polymer ?
#
loop_
_entity_poly.entity_id
_entity_poly.type
_entity_poly.pdbx_seq_one_letter_code
_entity_poly.pdbx_strand_id
1 'polypeptide(L)'
;LEKYQLAVAVKEQEYLKRLSDYIRDSKFGELWQVTAFTHAEACKAYVKQGYSISLIAAQPDLLAEIRSELPSVPAIALVLKLGESSEEYELHQYQPLPLLLQRLTEVHARAAAFPFPADVTPKGASGVKVISVYSAAGGTGKTALALHLVHAASTYGSRAFYLNLERWNTAEDWLGPEDQASGQAKEGLSELLYGIKAQPDQSVSWLMEHRKRSSLLQGDYFAPWTNVEDRMTLSEEEAAGLVNAAAGSGQYDLIVIDMESGLEELHVTIFEKSTQVLWLQTSDASVKNKQELALRYGRQKWGSRFHGMLPRFSSINNFAVAAVEPSLSPMGSIPRARAELPEILEWRGASRVKLLSSPLYRAAVDKLFKQLSVEEG
;
A
#
# COMPACT_ATOMS: atom_id res chain seq x y z
N LEU A 1 -11.55 31.97 6.29
CA LEU A 1 -11.09 30.79 5.56
C LEU A 1 -12.11 30.48 4.48
N GLU A 2 -11.65 30.34 3.26
CA GLU A 2 -12.49 29.94 2.13
C GLU A 2 -12.92 28.48 2.31
N LYS A 3 -14.22 28.18 2.18
CA LYS A 3 -14.74 26.83 2.39
C LYS A 3 -14.51 25.97 1.15
N TYR A 4 -14.19 24.70 1.36
CA TYR A 4 -14.12 23.73 0.26
C TYR A 4 -15.52 23.46 -0.31
N GLN A 5 -15.60 23.28 -1.63
CA GLN A 5 -16.87 23.06 -2.33
C GLN A 5 -17.09 21.56 -2.56
N LEU A 6 -18.06 20.96 -1.84
CA LEU A 6 -18.47 19.58 -2.00
C LEU A 6 -19.71 19.49 -2.91
N ALA A 7 -19.55 18.87 -4.05
CA ALA A 7 -20.69 18.50 -4.90
C ALA A 7 -21.20 17.11 -4.53
N VAL A 8 -22.46 16.99 -4.17
CA VAL A 8 -23.08 15.68 -3.89
C VAL A 8 -24.16 15.42 -4.93
N ALA A 9 -24.01 14.36 -5.73
CA ALA A 9 -24.96 13.97 -6.78
C ALA A 9 -25.59 12.61 -6.47
N VAL A 10 -26.85 12.62 -6.02
CA VAL A 10 -27.61 11.45 -5.60
C VAL A 10 -29.07 11.64 -6.02
N LYS A 11 -29.73 10.60 -6.53
CA LYS A 11 -31.11 10.67 -7.02
C LYS A 11 -32.14 10.93 -5.92
N GLU A 12 -31.85 10.49 -4.69
CA GLU A 12 -32.74 10.57 -3.55
C GLU A 12 -32.70 11.96 -2.89
N GLN A 13 -33.67 12.80 -3.17
CA GLN A 13 -33.76 14.19 -2.66
C GLN A 13 -33.77 14.25 -1.11
N GLU A 14 -34.43 13.31 -0.44
CA GLU A 14 -34.49 13.30 1.00
C GLU A 14 -33.14 13.00 1.65
N TYR A 15 -32.34 12.10 1.03
CA TYR A 15 -30.97 11.84 1.44
C TYR A 15 -30.10 13.09 1.30
N LEU A 16 -30.16 13.78 0.17
CA LEU A 16 -29.43 15.03 -0.06
C LEU A 16 -29.80 16.10 0.96
N LYS A 17 -31.08 16.25 1.27
CA LYS A 17 -31.54 17.20 2.28
C LYS A 17 -30.96 16.87 3.67
N ARG A 18 -31.09 15.64 4.11
CA ARG A 18 -30.56 15.20 5.43
C ARG A 18 -29.05 15.37 5.52
N LEU A 19 -28.32 15.03 4.48
CA LEU A 19 -26.88 15.21 4.42
C LEU A 19 -26.49 16.69 4.48
N SER A 20 -27.14 17.53 3.70
CA SER A 20 -26.87 18.98 3.66
C SER A 20 -27.20 19.66 4.99
N ASP A 21 -28.34 19.31 5.61
CA ASP A 21 -28.71 19.81 6.93
C ASP A 21 -27.71 19.38 8.00
N TYR A 22 -27.32 18.10 8.00
CA TYR A 22 -26.33 17.60 8.94
C TYR A 22 -24.95 18.29 8.79
N ILE A 23 -24.49 18.50 7.56
CA ILE A 23 -23.22 19.21 7.33
C ILE A 23 -23.31 20.62 7.86
N ARG A 24 -24.36 21.35 7.53
CA ARG A 24 -24.55 22.74 7.97
C ARG A 24 -24.55 22.88 9.49
N ASP A 25 -25.18 21.95 10.19
CA ASP A 25 -25.39 22.00 11.64
C ASP A 25 -24.23 21.35 12.43
N SER A 26 -23.20 20.84 11.74
CA SER A 26 -22.02 20.18 12.32
C SER A 26 -20.75 21.01 12.14
N LYS A 27 -19.68 20.63 12.84
CA LYS A 27 -18.33 21.21 12.65
C LYS A 27 -17.81 21.10 11.21
N PHE A 28 -18.32 20.18 10.41
CA PHE A 28 -17.97 20.06 9.01
C PHE A 28 -18.45 21.25 8.18
N GLY A 29 -19.55 21.91 8.58
CA GLY A 29 -20.04 23.13 7.95
C GLY A 29 -19.12 24.34 8.09
N GLU A 30 -18.13 24.29 8.97
CA GLU A 30 -17.09 25.33 9.07
C GLU A 30 -16.07 25.20 7.90
N LEU A 31 -15.83 23.97 7.44
CA LEU A 31 -14.84 23.64 6.40
C LEU A 31 -15.47 23.44 5.02
N TRP A 32 -16.70 22.94 4.97
CA TRP A 32 -17.36 22.53 3.75
C TRP A 32 -18.59 23.36 3.40
N GLN A 33 -18.70 23.74 2.15
CA GLN A 33 -19.94 24.19 1.54
C GLN A 33 -20.45 23.10 0.60
N VAL A 34 -21.70 22.68 0.79
CA VAL A 34 -22.28 21.58 0.02
C VAL A 34 -23.23 22.11 -1.05
N THR A 35 -23.08 21.62 -2.25
CA THR A 35 -24.05 21.80 -3.32
C THR A 35 -24.59 20.44 -3.75
N ALA A 36 -25.91 20.28 -3.70
CA ALA A 36 -26.61 19.03 -3.95
C ALA A 36 -27.21 19.00 -5.35
N PHE A 37 -27.05 17.87 -6.04
CA PHE A 37 -27.55 17.65 -7.40
C PHE A 37 -28.32 16.33 -7.46
N THR A 38 -29.45 16.30 -8.17
CA THR A 38 -30.22 15.08 -8.42
C THR A 38 -29.96 14.49 -9.81
N HIS A 39 -29.26 15.23 -10.67
CA HIS A 39 -28.90 14.79 -12.04
C HIS A 39 -27.53 15.37 -12.44
N ALA A 40 -26.83 14.64 -13.27
CA ALA A 40 -25.47 15.01 -13.73
C ALA A 40 -25.44 16.35 -14.48
N GLU A 41 -26.44 16.64 -15.32
CA GLU A 41 -26.52 17.88 -16.09
C GLU A 41 -26.58 19.14 -15.23
N ALA A 42 -27.24 19.09 -14.07
CA ALA A 42 -27.26 20.22 -13.14
C ALA A 42 -25.86 20.50 -12.55
N CYS A 43 -25.09 19.45 -12.24
CA CYS A 43 -23.71 19.59 -11.78
C CYS A 43 -22.81 20.19 -12.88
N LYS A 44 -22.93 19.70 -14.12
CA LYS A 44 -22.19 20.21 -15.26
C LYS A 44 -22.53 21.71 -15.55
N ALA A 45 -23.81 22.06 -15.50
CA ALA A 45 -24.25 23.43 -15.67
C ALA A 45 -23.68 24.36 -14.58
N TYR A 46 -23.60 23.88 -13.33
CA TYR A 46 -23.02 24.63 -12.22
C TYR A 46 -21.56 24.99 -12.49
N VAL A 47 -20.76 24.03 -12.97
CA VAL A 47 -19.36 24.27 -13.31
C VAL A 47 -19.22 25.20 -14.54
N LYS A 48 -20.05 25.02 -15.57
CA LYS A 48 -20.06 25.91 -16.74
C LYS A 48 -20.39 27.38 -16.40
N GLN A 49 -21.09 27.61 -15.29
CA GLN A 49 -21.35 28.97 -14.76
C GLN A 49 -20.14 29.54 -13.99
N GLY A 50 -19.02 28.82 -13.90
CA GLY A 50 -17.78 29.29 -13.28
C GLY A 50 -17.63 28.93 -11.79
N TYR A 51 -18.50 28.09 -11.23
CA TYR A 51 -18.36 27.63 -9.84
C TYR A 51 -17.34 26.50 -9.75
N SER A 52 -16.45 26.61 -8.78
CA SER A 52 -15.44 25.58 -8.51
C SER A 52 -16.01 24.44 -7.68
N ILE A 53 -15.51 23.23 -7.88
CA ILE A 53 -15.79 22.05 -7.05
C ILE A 53 -14.45 21.50 -6.55
N SER A 54 -14.35 21.28 -5.22
CA SER A 54 -13.14 20.73 -4.59
C SER A 54 -13.20 19.21 -4.47
N LEU A 55 -14.41 18.63 -4.36
CA LEU A 55 -14.64 17.19 -4.24
C LEU A 55 -16.03 16.84 -4.78
N ILE A 56 -16.14 15.72 -5.48
CA ILE A 56 -17.41 15.17 -5.96
C ILE A 56 -17.71 13.89 -5.17
N ALA A 57 -18.92 13.74 -4.62
CA ALA A 57 -19.44 12.51 -4.08
C ALA A 57 -20.76 12.16 -4.80
N ALA A 58 -20.77 11.10 -5.59
CA ALA A 58 -21.93 10.82 -6.45
C ALA A 58 -22.21 9.31 -6.59
N GLN A 59 -23.47 8.97 -6.91
CA GLN A 59 -23.81 7.62 -7.33
C GLN A 59 -23.07 7.25 -8.63
N PRO A 60 -22.69 5.98 -8.85
CA PRO A 60 -21.82 5.56 -9.95
C PRO A 60 -22.27 6.01 -11.33
N ASP A 61 -23.58 5.92 -11.62
CA ASP A 61 -24.16 6.33 -12.90
C ASP A 61 -24.07 7.85 -13.13
N LEU A 62 -24.39 8.65 -12.11
CA LEU A 62 -24.26 10.11 -12.20
C LEU A 62 -22.79 10.53 -12.27
N LEU A 63 -21.93 9.82 -11.56
CA LEU A 63 -20.50 10.10 -11.54
C LEU A 63 -19.84 9.84 -12.89
N ALA A 64 -20.19 8.76 -13.57
CA ALA A 64 -19.69 8.45 -14.92
C ALA A 64 -20.02 9.56 -15.91
N GLU A 65 -21.22 10.15 -15.82
CA GLU A 65 -21.62 11.27 -16.66
C GLU A 65 -20.86 12.57 -16.30
N ILE A 66 -20.67 12.86 -15.01
CA ILE A 66 -19.98 14.07 -14.54
C ILE A 66 -18.49 14.01 -14.88
N ARG A 67 -17.85 12.83 -14.80
CA ARG A 67 -16.44 12.62 -15.10
C ARG A 67 -16.03 13.05 -16.49
N SER A 68 -16.91 12.97 -17.47
CA SER A 68 -16.61 13.38 -18.86
C SER A 68 -16.24 14.86 -18.97
N GLU A 69 -16.74 15.72 -18.07
CA GLU A 69 -16.45 17.16 -18.07
C GLU A 69 -15.51 17.61 -16.93
N LEU A 70 -15.40 16.79 -15.87
CA LEU A 70 -14.59 17.08 -14.67
C LEU A 70 -13.61 15.94 -14.33
N PRO A 71 -12.72 15.58 -15.25
CA PRO A 71 -11.82 14.44 -15.04
C PRO A 71 -10.79 14.66 -13.92
N SER A 72 -10.41 15.92 -13.67
CA SER A 72 -9.36 16.29 -12.70
C SER A 72 -9.87 16.56 -11.28
N VAL A 73 -11.18 16.61 -11.06
CA VAL A 73 -11.74 16.85 -9.72
C VAL A 73 -11.75 15.53 -8.95
N PRO A 74 -11.22 15.48 -7.72
CA PRO A 74 -11.32 14.28 -6.88
C PRO A 74 -12.77 13.83 -6.74
N ALA A 75 -13.02 12.53 -6.87
CA ALA A 75 -14.37 12.00 -6.82
C ALA A 75 -14.44 10.70 -5.97
N ILE A 76 -15.63 10.51 -5.42
CA ILE A 76 -15.97 9.35 -4.59
C ILE A 76 -17.29 8.79 -5.09
N ALA A 77 -17.33 7.50 -5.36
CA ALA A 77 -18.56 6.81 -5.68
C ALA A 77 -19.35 6.48 -4.40
N LEU A 78 -20.59 6.93 -4.34
CA LEU A 78 -21.54 6.55 -3.29
C LEU A 78 -22.32 5.33 -3.74
N VAL A 79 -21.94 4.16 -3.24
CA VAL A 79 -22.43 2.86 -3.68
C VAL A 79 -23.36 2.20 -2.66
N LEU A 80 -24.21 1.27 -3.10
CA LEU A 80 -25.02 0.43 -2.22
C LEU A 80 -24.23 -0.79 -1.74
N LYS A 81 -23.33 -1.30 -2.59
CA LYS A 81 -22.36 -2.34 -2.25
C LYS A 81 -20.99 -1.91 -2.76
N LEU A 82 -19.96 -2.18 -1.99
CA LEU A 82 -18.58 -1.95 -2.41
C LEU A 82 -18.24 -2.83 -3.62
N GLY A 83 -17.53 -2.26 -4.59
CA GLY A 83 -17.20 -2.92 -5.87
C GLY A 83 -18.22 -2.66 -6.99
N GLU A 84 -19.16 -1.75 -6.82
CA GLU A 84 -20.14 -1.37 -7.86
C GLU A 84 -19.63 -0.26 -8.80
N SER A 85 -18.49 0.36 -8.49
CA SER A 85 -17.93 1.45 -9.29
C SER A 85 -16.51 1.15 -9.74
N SER A 86 -16.08 1.77 -10.82
CA SER A 86 -14.69 1.80 -11.27
C SER A 86 -13.86 2.95 -10.67
N GLU A 87 -14.46 3.77 -9.80
CA GLU A 87 -13.77 4.90 -9.18
C GLU A 87 -12.79 4.44 -8.10
N GLU A 88 -11.73 5.22 -7.92
CA GLU A 88 -10.67 4.95 -6.94
C GLU A 88 -11.20 4.88 -5.51
N TYR A 89 -12.22 5.69 -5.20
CA TYR A 89 -12.81 5.76 -3.87
C TYR A 89 -14.29 5.42 -3.91
N GLU A 90 -14.66 4.38 -3.17
CA GLU A 90 -16.05 3.99 -2.94
C GLU A 90 -16.42 4.14 -1.47
N LEU A 91 -17.61 4.68 -1.21
CA LEU A 91 -18.18 4.73 0.12
C LEU A 91 -19.62 4.24 0.09
N HIS A 92 -20.00 3.46 1.10
CA HIS A 92 -21.39 3.04 1.23
C HIS A 92 -22.28 4.24 1.48
N GLN A 93 -23.31 4.46 0.62
CA GLN A 93 -24.19 5.63 0.67
C GLN A 93 -24.91 5.76 2.01
N TYR A 94 -25.44 4.65 2.55
CA TYR A 94 -26.23 4.63 3.77
C TYR A 94 -25.42 4.23 5.01
N GLN A 95 -24.26 4.86 5.20
CA GLN A 95 -23.50 4.73 6.43
C GLN A 95 -23.78 5.92 7.38
N PRO A 96 -23.37 5.85 8.66
CA PRO A 96 -23.52 6.99 9.59
C PRO A 96 -22.88 8.26 9.01
N LEU A 97 -23.63 9.37 8.99
CA LEU A 97 -23.19 10.64 8.41
C LEU A 97 -21.84 11.15 8.96
N PRO A 98 -21.55 11.05 10.28
CA PRO A 98 -20.23 11.42 10.80
C PRO A 98 -19.09 10.66 10.13
N LEU A 99 -19.27 9.35 9.93
CA LEU A 99 -18.26 8.50 9.29
C LEU A 99 -18.13 8.84 7.80
N LEU A 100 -19.23 9.05 7.10
CA LEU A 100 -19.22 9.48 5.70
C LEU A 100 -18.43 10.77 5.55
N LEU A 101 -18.71 11.79 6.36
CA LEU A 101 -18.03 13.09 6.25
C LEU A 101 -16.56 13.05 6.63
N GLN A 102 -16.21 12.23 7.62
CA GLN A 102 -14.80 11.98 7.95
C GLN A 102 -14.07 11.40 6.73
N ARG A 103 -14.63 10.39 6.08
CA ARG A 103 -14.05 9.77 4.89
C ARG A 103 -13.95 10.74 3.69
N LEU A 104 -14.98 11.53 3.45
CA LEU A 104 -14.95 12.58 2.42
C LEU A 104 -13.82 13.59 2.68
N THR A 105 -13.62 13.99 3.94
CA THR A 105 -12.55 14.91 4.33
C THR A 105 -11.17 14.27 4.17
N GLU A 106 -11.01 13.00 4.52
CA GLU A 106 -9.76 12.25 4.33
C GLU A 106 -9.38 12.17 2.85
N VAL A 107 -10.33 11.85 1.97
CA VAL A 107 -10.07 11.78 0.52
C VAL A 107 -9.72 13.16 -0.04
N HIS A 108 -10.46 14.20 0.35
CA HIS A 108 -10.14 15.56 -0.08
C HIS A 108 -8.76 16.02 0.39
N ALA A 109 -8.41 15.77 1.66
CA ALA A 109 -7.10 16.14 2.20
C ALA A 109 -5.95 15.43 1.44
N ARG A 110 -6.15 14.18 1.04
CA ARG A 110 -5.21 13.45 0.19
C ARG A 110 -5.09 14.07 -1.20
N ALA A 111 -6.21 14.37 -1.84
CA ALA A 111 -6.22 14.99 -3.17
C ALA A 111 -5.67 16.42 -3.17
N ALA A 112 -5.91 17.21 -2.10
CA ALA A 112 -5.38 18.58 -1.97
C ALA A 112 -3.89 18.63 -1.65
N ALA A 113 -3.36 17.61 -0.94
CA ALA A 113 -1.93 17.47 -0.68
C ALA A 113 -1.14 17.14 -1.97
N PHE A 114 -1.82 16.62 -2.99
CA PHE A 114 -1.26 16.26 -4.28
C PHE A 114 -2.22 16.73 -5.39
N PRO A 115 -2.06 17.96 -5.90
CA PRO A 115 -2.80 18.36 -7.10
C PRO A 115 -2.43 17.36 -8.20
N PHE A 116 -3.40 16.57 -8.65
CA PHE A 116 -3.24 15.68 -9.80
C PHE A 116 -2.72 16.54 -10.96
N PRO A 117 -1.61 16.19 -11.61
CA PRO A 117 -1.28 16.81 -12.89
C PRO A 117 -2.45 16.55 -13.83
N ALA A 118 -2.98 17.60 -14.47
CA ALA A 118 -4.14 17.55 -15.35
C ALA A 118 -3.97 16.66 -16.61
N ASP A 119 -2.90 15.88 -16.70
CA ASP A 119 -2.51 15.03 -17.84
C ASP A 119 -2.20 13.57 -17.46
N VAL A 120 -2.73 13.07 -16.35
CA VAL A 120 -2.74 11.62 -16.15
C VAL A 120 -4.08 11.09 -16.66
N THR A 121 -4.20 10.97 -18.00
CA THR A 121 -4.99 9.90 -18.58
C THR A 121 -4.71 8.62 -17.79
N PRO A 122 -5.72 7.77 -17.49
CA PRO A 122 -5.44 6.46 -16.92
C PRO A 122 -4.40 5.83 -17.84
N LYS A 123 -3.15 5.80 -17.39
CA LYS A 123 -2.10 5.06 -18.09
C LYS A 123 -2.61 3.64 -18.12
N GLY A 124 -3.05 3.21 -19.28
CA GLY A 124 -3.33 1.83 -19.52
C GLY A 124 -2.13 1.04 -19.03
N ALA A 125 -2.39 0.13 -18.09
CA ALA A 125 -1.46 -0.91 -17.63
C ALA A 125 -0.03 -0.43 -17.30
N SER A 126 0.15 0.58 -16.48
CA SER A 126 1.34 0.73 -15.66
C SER A 126 1.19 -0.29 -14.53
N GLY A 127 1.88 -1.42 -14.64
CA GLY A 127 1.71 -2.55 -13.75
C GLY A 127 1.94 -2.16 -12.30
N VAL A 128 1.22 -2.83 -11.39
CA VAL A 128 1.39 -2.71 -9.94
C VAL A 128 2.87 -2.81 -9.58
N LYS A 129 3.38 -1.87 -8.83
CA LYS A 129 4.75 -1.91 -8.33
C LYS A 129 4.88 -2.98 -7.25
N VAL A 130 5.81 -3.89 -7.42
CA VAL A 130 6.09 -4.95 -6.44
C VAL A 130 7.48 -4.73 -5.87
N ILE A 131 7.58 -4.46 -4.58
CA ILE A 131 8.86 -4.28 -3.88
C ILE A 131 9.05 -5.42 -2.89
N SER A 132 10.10 -6.21 -3.08
CA SER A 132 10.50 -7.21 -2.09
C SER A 132 11.55 -6.63 -1.13
N VAL A 133 11.35 -6.86 0.16
CA VAL A 133 12.30 -6.52 1.22
C VAL A 133 12.99 -7.81 1.66
N TYR A 134 14.29 -7.89 1.46
CA TYR A 134 15.06 -9.11 1.65
C TYR A 134 16.39 -8.88 2.34
N SER A 135 16.88 -9.89 3.01
CA SER A 135 18.26 -9.99 3.54
C SER A 135 18.63 -11.46 3.70
N ALA A 136 19.87 -11.82 3.37
CA ALA A 136 20.38 -13.17 3.62
C ALA A 136 20.66 -13.44 5.12
N ALA A 137 20.45 -12.45 5.98
CA ALA A 137 20.64 -12.60 7.43
C ALA A 137 19.35 -12.24 8.17
N GLY A 138 19.09 -12.92 9.27
CA GLY A 138 18.01 -12.58 10.21
C GLY A 138 18.34 -11.33 11.02
N GLY A 139 17.31 -10.69 11.59
CA GLY A 139 17.47 -9.55 12.49
C GLY A 139 17.97 -8.25 11.83
N THR A 140 17.92 -8.14 10.52
CA THR A 140 18.37 -6.95 9.78
C THR A 140 17.32 -5.84 9.66
N GLY A 141 16.10 -6.04 10.21
CA GLY A 141 15.02 -5.06 10.19
C GLY A 141 14.12 -5.09 8.95
N LYS A 142 14.04 -6.24 8.25
CA LYS A 142 13.18 -6.42 7.05
C LYS A 142 11.73 -6.01 7.31
N THR A 143 11.10 -6.63 8.32
CA THR A 143 9.70 -6.37 8.69
C THR A 143 9.46 -4.89 9.04
N ALA A 144 10.38 -4.30 9.82
CA ALA A 144 10.28 -2.87 10.14
C ALA A 144 10.29 -2.00 8.89
N LEU A 145 11.21 -2.26 7.95
CA LEU A 145 11.27 -1.51 6.69
C LEU A 145 10.01 -1.75 5.83
N ALA A 146 9.59 -3.00 5.68
CA ALA A 146 8.42 -3.35 4.85
C ALA A 146 7.15 -2.64 5.34
N LEU A 147 6.87 -2.68 6.64
CA LEU A 147 5.72 -2.00 7.24
C LEU A 147 5.78 -0.48 7.10
N HIS A 148 6.96 0.12 7.32
CA HIS A 148 7.13 1.57 7.13
C HIS A 148 7.01 1.99 5.66
N LEU A 149 7.43 1.16 4.70
CA LEU A 149 7.23 1.42 3.27
C LEU A 149 5.75 1.43 2.89
N VAL A 150 4.97 0.47 3.40
CA VAL A 150 3.51 0.46 3.20
C VAL A 150 2.88 1.72 3.78
N HIS A 151 3.27 2.10 5.02
CA HIS A 151 2.80 3.33 5.64
C HIS A 151 3.19 4.58 4.83
N ALA A 152 4.45 4.68 4.39
CA ALA A 152 4.92 5.79 3.56
C ALA A 152 4.12 5.87 2.26
N ALA A 153 3.99 4.75 1.52
CA ALA A 153 3.21 4.69 0.29
C ALA A 153 1.77 5.17 0.49
N SER A 154 1.11 4.68 1.53
CA SER A 154 -0.26 5.09 1.87
C SER A 154 -0.36 6.56 2.25
N THR A 155 0.63 7.09 2.98
CA THR A 155 0.72 8.52 3.33
C THR A 155 0.88 9.39 2.09
N TYR A 156 1.57 8.91 1.06
CA TYR A 156 1.73 9.57 -0.23
C TYR A 156 0.63 9.22 -1.25
N GLY A 157 -0.50 8.67 -0.81
CA GLY A 157 -1.69 8.46 -1.63
C GLY A 157 -1.71 7.16 -2.44
N SER A 158 -0.68 6.31 -2.35
CA SER A 158 -0.68 5.02 -3.02
C SER A 158 -1.51 4.00 -2.24
N ARG A 159 -2.30 3.19 -2.96
CA ARG A 159 -2.99 2.04 -2.38
C ARG A 159 -1.98 0.92 -2.19
N ALA A 160 -1.59 0.67 -0.95
CA ALA A 160 -0.52 -0.26 -0.65
C ALA A 160 -1.02 -1.53 0.03
N PHE A 161 -0.42 -2.65 -0.35
CA PHE A 161 -0.66 -3.96 0.23
C PHE A 161 0.62 -4.53 0.84
N TYR A 162 0.53 -5.04 2.06
CA TYR A 162 1.61 -5.73 2.75
C TYR A 162 1.40 -7.24 2.67
N LEU A 163 2.35 -7.96 2.07
CA LEU A 163 2.38 -9.41 1.97
C LEU A 163 3.58 -9.96 2.73
N ASN A 164 3.34 -10.66 3.83
CA ASN A 164 4.39 -11.30 4.61
C ASN A 164 4.51 -12.78 4.25
N LEU A 165 5.65 -13.17 3.69
CA LEU A 165 5.97 -14.54 3.33
C LEU A 165 7.00 -15.18 4.29
N GLU A 166 7.24 -14.61 5.46
CA GLU A 166 8.10 -15.25 6.48
C GLU A 166 7.41 -16.48 7.09
N ARG A 167 8.20 -17.50 7.44
CA ARG A 167 7.70 -18.69 8.16
C ARG A 167 7.15 -18.31 9.53
N TRP A 168 7.84 -17.40 10.20
CA TRP A 168 7.50 -16.93 11.53
C TRP A 168 7.07 -15.47 11.47
N ASN A 169 5.86 -15.27 10.98
CA ASN A 169 5.32 -13.92 10.79
C ASN A 169 4.95 -13.30 12.15
N THR A 170 5.66 -12.25 12.54
CA THR A 170 5.42 -11.48 13.76
C THR A 170 4.97 -10.05 13.47
N ALA A 171 4.56 -9.75 12.23
CA ALA A 171 4.20 -8.40 11.81
C ALA A 171 3.03 -7.80 12.62
N GLU A 172 2.08 -8.63 13.06
CA GLU A 172 0.95 -8.16 13.88
C GLU A 172 1.40 -7.58 15.23
N ASP A 173 2.57 -7.94 15.76
CA ASP A 173 3.11 -7.37 16.98
C ASP A 173 3.43 -5.87 16.83
N TRP A 174 3.72 -5.42 15.61
CA TRP A 174 3.99 -4.03 15.24
C TRP A 174 2.72 -3.20 15.07
N LEU A 175 1.60 -3.85 14.68
CA LEU A 175 0.35 -3.19 14.31
C LEU A 175 -0.53 -2.85 15.51
N GLY A 176 -0.30 -3.49 16.65
CA GLY A 176 -1.00 -3.21 17.89
C GLY A 176 -2.31 -3.99 18.08
N PRO A 177 -2.93 -3.89 19.27
CA PRO A 177 -4.07 -4.71 19.65
C PRO A 177 -5.38 -4.35 18.93
N GLU A 178 -5.53 -3.14 18.41
CA GLU A 178 -6.75 -2.71 17.72
C GLU A 178 -6.95 -3.46 16.40
N ASP A 179 -5.86 -3.78 15.71
CA ASP A 179 -5.89 -4.57 14.49
C ASP A 179 -6.10 -6.08 14.77
N GLN A 180 -5.86 -6.52 16.02
CA GLN A 180 -6.06 -7.92 16.46
C GLN A 180 -7.50 -8.20 16.95
N ALA A 181 -8.29 -7.17 17.24
CA ALA A 181 -9.55 -7.28 17.97
C ALA A 181 -10.77 -7.67 17.11
N SER A 182 -10.64 -7.85 15.81
CA SER A 182 -11.75 -8.39 15.00
C SER A 182 -11.90 -9.89 15.27
N GLY A 183 -12.81 -10.25 16.17
CA GLY A 183 -13.12 -11.63 16.59
C GLY A 183 -13.77 -12.51 15.51
N GLN A 184 -13.58 -12.22 14.22
CA GLN A 184 -13.92 -13.11 13.12
C GLN A 184 -12.84 -14.18 12.96
N ALA A 185 -13.24 -15.37 12.49
CA ALA A 185 -12.33 -16.46 12.18
C ALA A 185 -11.09 -15.90 11.47
N LYS A 186 -9.91 -16.26 11.95
CA LYS A 186 -8.63 -15.74 11.43
C LYS A 186 -8.36 -16.37 10.07
N GLU A 187 -9.11 -15.95 9.06
CA GLU A 187 -8.79 -16.28 7.68
C GLU A 187 -7.55 -15.48 7.28
N GLY A 188 -6.57 -16.17 6.72
CA GLY A 188 -5.27 -15.63 6.43
C GLY A 188 -4.69 -16.17 5.11
N LEU A 189 -3.37 -16.22 5.06
CA LEU A 189 -2.66 -16.67 3.86
C LEU A 189 -2.92 -18.14 3.50
N SER A 190 -3.21 -19.02 4.50
CA SER A 190 -3.53 -20.43 4.25
C SER A 190 -4.84 -20.58 3.46
N GLU A 191 -5.86 -19.85 3.84
CA GLU A 191 -7.17 -19.88 3.20
C GLU A 191 -7.11 -19.24 1.80
N LEU A 192 -6.34 -18.16 1.62
CA LEU A 192 -6.08 -17.58 0.30
C LEU A 192 -5.36 -18.58 -0.60
N LEU A 193 -4.34 -19.26 -0.09
CA LEU A 193 -3.61 -20.28 -0.84
C LEU A 193 -4.53 -21.42 -1.27
N TYR A 194 -5.40 -21.88 -0.37
CA TYR A 194 -6.41 -22.88 -0.70
C TYR A 194 -7.36 -22.38 -1.79
N GLY A 195 -7.83 -21.14 -1.69
CA GLY A 195 -8.69 -20.51 -2.70
C GLY A 195 -8.01 -20.43 -4.09
N ILE A 196 -6.74 -20.04 -4.14
CA ILE A 196 -5.95 -20.00 -5.38
C ILE A 196 -5.85 -21.40 -6.03
N LYS A 197 -5.67 -22.45 -5.22
CA LYS A 197 -5.58 -23.84 -5.71
C LYS A 197 -6.91 -24.39 -6.19
N ALA A 198 -7.99 -24.14 -5.43
CA ALA A 198 -9.30 -24.75 -5.68
C ALA A 198 -10.09 -23.96 -6.75
N GLN A 199 -10.01 -22.64 -6.73
CA GLN A 199 -10.81 -21.74 -7.57
C GLN A 199 -9.97 -20.50 -7.98
N PRO A 200 -8.99 -20.64 -8.89
CA PRO A 200 -8.09 -19.56 -9.29
C PRO A 200 -8.82 -18.28 -9.73
N ASP A 201 -9.92 -18.44 -10.47
CA ASP A 201 -10.74 -17.34 -11.00
C ASP A 201 -11.44 -16.51 -9.91
N GLN A 202 -11.61 -17.07 -8.71
CA GLN A 202 -12.24 -16.39 -7.56
C GLN A 202 -11.22 -15.85 -6.56
N SER A 203 -9.94 -16.12 -6.74
CA SER A 203 -8.88 -15.76 -5.81
C SER A 203 -8.80 -14.26 -5.53
N VAL A 204 -9.02 -13.43 -6.54
CA VAL A 204 -9.05 -11.96 -6.42
C VAL A 204 -10.25 -11.50 -5.59
N SER A 205 -11.45 -12.01 -5.87
CA SER A 205 -12.67 -11.67 -5.11
C SER A 205 -12.52 -12.08 -3.65
N TRP A 206 -12.01 -13.27 -3.42
CA TRP A 206 -11.76 -13.78 -2.08
C TRP A 206 -10.72 -12.90 -1.33
N LEU A 207 -9.62 -12.55 -1.98
CA LEU A 207 -8.61 -11.63 -1.45
C LEU A 207 -9.26 -10.31 -1.01
N MET A 208 -10.10 -9.75 -1.85
CA MET A 208 -10.75 -8.47 -1.58
C MET A 208 -11.74 -8.52 -0.42
N GLU A 209 -12.40 -9.65 -0.22
CA GLU A 209 -13.36 -9.85 0.86
C GLU A 209 -12.67 -10.05 2.23
N HIS A 210 -11.54 -10.78 2.25
CA HIS A 210 -10.91 -11.24 3.49
C HIS A 210 -9.64 -10.47 3.89
N ARG A 211 -9.19 -9.49 3.05
CA ARG A 211 -8.09 -8.63 3.43
C ARG A 211 -8.42 -7.82 4.67
N LYS A 212 -7.43 -7.60 5.50
CA LYS A 212 -7.52 -6.70 6.64
C LYS A 212 -6.97 -5.34 6.27
N ARG A 213 -7.52 -4.29 6.87
CA ARG A 213 -6.99 -2.94 6.77
C ARG A 213 -6.46 -2.50 8.12
N SER A 214 -5.19 -2.12 8.15
CA SER A 214 -4.59 -1.55 9.35
C SER A 214 -4.77 -0.04 9.38
N SER A 215 -5.31 0.46 10.49
CA SER A 215 -5.42 1.91 10.74
C SER A 215 -4.03 2.56 10.85
N LEU A 216 -3.05 1.82 11.37
CA LEU A 216 -1.68 2.29 11.57
C LEU A 216 -0.87 2.30 10.27
N LEU A 217 -0.95 1.23 9.45
CA LEU A 217 -0.33 1.18 8.13
C LEU A 217 -1.01 2.10 7.12
N GLN A 218 -2.30 2.36 7.31
CA GLN A 218 -3.21 2.94 6.32
C GLN A 218 -3.26 2.13 5.00
N GLY A 219 -2.83 0.87 5.05
CA GLY A 219 -2.74 -0.08 3.97
C GLY A 219 -3.43 -1.39 4.32
N ASP A 220 -3.56 -2.26 3.32
CA ASP A 220 -4.18 -3.57 3.47
C ASP A 220 -3.12 -4.64 3.69
N TYR A 221 -3.50 -5.72 4.37
CA TYR A 221 -2.65 -6.88 4.64
C TYR A 221 -3.47 -8.14 4.86
N PHE A 222 -2.80 -9.30 4.92
CA PHE A 222 -3.40 -10.54 5.38
C PHE A 222 -2.94 -10.92 6.78
N ALA A 223 -3.83 -11.60 7.51
CA ALA A 223 -3.43 -12.31 8.71
C ALA A 223 -2.32 -13.33 8.38
N PRO A 224 -1.47 -13.66 9.38
CA PRO A 224 -0.48 -14.71 9.23
C PRO A 224 -1.08 -16.04 8.77
N TRP A 225 -0.22 -17.00 8.44
CA TRP A 225 -0.60 -18.38 8.14
C TRP A 225 -1.38 -18.96 9.31
N THR A 226 -2.59 -19.43 9.06
CA THR A 226 -3.41 -20.13 10.07
C THR A 226 -2.85 -21.52 10.32
N ASN A 227 -2.25 -22.11 9.28
CA ASN A 227 -1.49 -23.35 9.36
C ASN A 227 -0.05 -23.10 8.87
N VAL A 228 0.92 -23.22 9.77
CA VAL A 228 2.34 -23.00 9.46
C VAL A 228 2.88 -24.00 8.44
N GLU A 229 2.33 -25.21 8.38
CA GLU A 229 2.72 -26.24 7.42
C GLU A 229 2.50 -25.78 5.98
N ASP A 230 1.45 -25.01 5.72
CA ASP A 230 1.18 -24.45 4.39
C ASP A 230 2.32 -23.52 3.94
N ARG A 231 2.92 -22.80 4.88
CA ARG A 231 4.11 -21.99 4.58
C ARG A 231 5.37 -22.82 4.40
N MET A 232 5.53 -23.91 5.18
CA MET A 232 6.69 -24.78 5.08
C MET A 232 6.75 -25.52 3.76
N THR A 233 5.59 -25.85 3.20
CA THR A 233 5.43 -26.58 1.93
C THR A 233 5.13 -25.67 0.73
N LEU A 234 5.12 -24.34 0.93
CA LEU A 234 4.80 -23.38 -0.11
C LEU A 234 5.75 -23.48 -1.30
N SER A 235 5.21 -23.84 -2.46
CA SER A 235 5.97 -23.88 -3.71
C SER A 235 6.20 -22.49 -4.32
N GLU A 236 7.12 -22.41 -5.28
CA GLU A 236 7.38 -21.19 -6.02
C GLU A 236 6.19 -20.72 -6.86
N GLU A 237 5.42 -21.65 -7.44
CA GLU A 237 4.21 -21.32 -8.21
C GLU A 237 3.12 -20.79 -7.30
N GLU A 238 2.95 -21.36 -6.13
CA GLU A 238 1.99 -20.92 -5.13
C GLU A 238 2.34 -19.54 -4.59
N ALA A 239 3.62 -19.29 -4.28
CA ALA A 239 4.08 -17.97 -3.87
C ALA A 239 3.87 -16.92 -4.97
N ALA A 240 4.15 -17.27 -6.24
CA ALA A 240 3.84 -16.41 -7.39
C ALA A 240 2.32 -16.19 -7.52
N GLY A 241 1.50 -17.20 -7.24
CA GLY A 241 0.05 -17.11 -7.22
C GLY A 241 -0.48 -16.09 -6.22
N LEU A 242 0.05 -16.07 -5.00
CA LEU A 242 -0.28 -15.08 -3.96
C LEU A 242 0.03 -13.64 -4.44
N VAL A 243 1.22 -13.43 -5.01
CA VAL A 243 1.60 -12.12 -5.56
C VAL A 243 0.71 -11.72 -6.74
N ASN A 244 0.44 -12.65 -7.65
CA ASN A 244 -0.40 -12.40 -8.82
C ASN A 244 -1.86 -12.08 -8.42
N ALA A 245 -2.41 -12.73 -7.38
CA ALA A 245 -3.76 -12.44 -6.88
C ALA A 245 -3.85 -11.00 -6.36
N ALA A 246 -2.85 -10.56 -5.58
CA ALA A 246 -2.80 -9.19 -5.09
C ALA A 246 -2.61 -8.19 -6.24
N ALA A 247 -1.66 -8.44 -7.15
CA ALA A 247 -1.37 -7.57 -8.29
C ALA A 247 -2.53 -7.52 -9.30
N GLY A 248 -3.16 -8.67 -9.57
CA GLY A 248 -4.28 -8.79 -10.51
C GLY A 248 -5.59 -8.20 -10.01
N SER A 249 -5.68 -7.84 -8.73
CA SER A 249 -6.88 -7.22 -8.17
C SER A 249 -7.20 -5.84 -8.73
N GLY A 250 -6.20 -5.14 -9.32
CA GLY A 250 -6.35 -3.76 -9.78
C GLY A 250 -6.56 -2.74 -8.65
N GLN A 251 -6.50 -3.17 -7.39
CA GLN A 251 -6.79 -2.33 -6.23
C GLN A 251 -5.55 -1.71 -5.60
N TYR A 252 -4.37 -2.15 -5.99
CA TYR A 252 -3.12 -1.71 -5.38
C TYR A 252 -2.19 -1.08 -6.42
N ASP A 253 -1.53 -0.01 -5.99
CA ASP A 253 -0.47 0.66 -6.75
C ASP A 253 0.89 0.12 -6.33
N LEU A 254 0.97 -0.37 -5.07
CA LEU A 254 2.17 -0.93 -4.48
C LEU A 254 1.87 -2.21 -3.69
N ILE A 255 2.67 -3.24 -3.92
CA ILE A 255 2.73 -4.44 -3.08
C ILE A 255 4.13 -4.48 -2.45
N VAL A 256 4.22 -4.53 -1.13
CA VAL A 256 5.46 -4.73 -0.39
C VAL A 256 5.49 -6.15 0.16
N ILE A 257 6.48 -6.92 -0.27
CA ILE A 257 6.66 -8.31 0.15
C ILE A 257 7.78 -8.39 1.18
N ASP A 258 7.43 -8.82 2.39
CA ASP A 258 8.38 -9.11 3.46
C ASP A 258 8.82 -10.57 3.38
N MET A 259 10.11 -10.78 3.15
CA MET A 259 10.67 -12.11 2.89
C MET A 259 11.54 -12.59 4.03
N GLU A 260 11.52 -13.89 4.28
CA GLU A 260 12.45 -14.49 5.23
C GLU A 260 13.91 -14.43 4.76
N SER A 261 14.83 -14.77 5.66
CA SER A 261 16.24 -14.92 5.34
C SER A 261 16.48 -16.32 4.80
N GLY A 262 17.09 -16.40 3.65
CA GLY A 262 17.35 -17.64 2.90
C GLY A 262 17.47 -17.31 1.43
N LEU A 263 17.94 -18.23 0.62
CA LEU A 263 17.97 -18.08 -0.83
C LEU A 263 17.64 -19.42 -1.49
N GLU A 264 16.36 -19.59 -1.75
CA GLU A 264 15.76 -20.80 -2.34
C GLU A 264 15.03 -20.41 -3.63
N GLU A 265 14.45 -21.38 -4.35
CA GLU A 265 13.70 -21.16 -5.58
C GLU A 265 12.55 -20.16 -5.39
N LEU A 266 11.82 -20.30 -4.27
CA LEU A 266 10.75 -19.37 -3.89
C LEU A 266 11.24 -17.90 -3.87
N HIS A 267 12.41 -17.64 -3.28
CA HIS A 267 12.97 -16.29 -3.21
C HIS A 267 13.26 -15.73 -4.62
N VAL A 268 13.87 -16.57 -5.46
CA VAL A 268 14.22 -16.19 -6.83
C VAL A 268 12.96 -15.89 -7.63
N THR A 269 11.93 -16.71 -7.50
CA THR A 269 10.63 -16.49 -8.15
C THR A 269 9.96 -15.18 -7.70
N ILE A 270 10.03 -14.86 -6.42
CA ILE A 270 9.51 -13.58 -5.91
C ILE A 270 10.35 -12.41 -6.42
N PHE A 271 11.69 -12.54 -6.50
CA PHE A 271 12.54 -11.49 -7.10
C PHE A 271 12.19 -11.24 -8.57
N GLU A 272 11.84 -12.27 -9.33
CA GLU A 272 11.38 -12.13 -10.73
C GLU A 272 10.05 -11.38 -10.84
N LYS A 273 9.16 -11.59 -9.87
CA LYS A 273 7.87 -10.87 -9.80
C LYS A 273 8.03 -9.43 -9.31
N SER A 274 9.16 -9.10 -8.69
CA SER A 274 9.41 -7.78 -8.12
C SER A 274 9.92 -6.80 -9.18
N THR A 275 9.38 -5.59 -9.17
CA THR A 275 9.93 -4.47 -9.92
C THR A 275 11.24 -4.01 -9.28
N GLN A 276 11.34 -4.18 -7.96
CA GLN A 276 12.52 -3.82 -7.18
C GLN A 276 12.71 -4.74 -5.98
N VAL A 277 13.96 -5.05 -5.66
CA VAL A 277 14.36 -5.82 -4.48
C VAL A 277 15.23 -4.96 -3.59
N LEU A 278 14.75 -4.62 -2.41
CA LEU A 278 15.51 -3.91 -1.39
C LEU A 278 16.28 -4.93 -0.56
N TRP A 279 17.58 -4.97 -0.79
CA TRP A 279 18.48 -5.90 -0.13
C TRP A 279 19.11 -5.24 1.10
N LEU A 280 18.60 -5.61 2.30
CA LEU A 280 19.07 -5.03 3.55
C LEU A 280 20.41 -5.63 3.99
N GLN A 281 21.29 -4.75 4.36
CA GLN A 281 22.58 -5.07 4.99
C GLN A 281 22.80 -4.18 6.22
N THR A 282 23.71 -4.56 7.08
CA THR A 282 24.13 -3.80 8.25
C THR A 282 25.65 -3.64 8.26
N SER A 283 26.18 -2.85 9.19
CA SER A 283 27.63 -2.70 9.38
C SER A 283 28.29 -3.98 9.92
N ASP A 284 27.51 -4.96 10.42
CA ASP A 284 28.02 -6.22 10.98
C ASP A 284 28.74 -7.05 9.92
N ALA A 285 29.98 -7.46 10.22
CA ALA A 285 30.82 -8.27 9.32
C ALA A 285 30.20 -9.63 8.98
N SER A 286 29.52 -10.28 9.94
CA SER A 286 28.83 -11.56 9.69
C SER A 286 27.68 -11.41 8.72
N VAL A 287 26.91 -10.31 8.83
CA VAL A 287 25.84 -10.00 7.87
C VAL A 287 26.43 -9.77 6.48
N LYS A 288 27.48 -8.97 6.35
CA LYS A 288 28.15 -8.73 5.05
C LYS A 288 28.63 -10.02 4.41
N ASN A 289 29.30 -10.87 5.18
CA ASN A 289 29.76 -12.18 4.69
C ASN A 289 28.60 -13.09 4.21
N LYS A 290 27.47 -13.13 4.94
CA LYS A 290 26.28 -13.88 4.51
C LYS A 290 25.71 -13.34 3.20
N GLN A 291 25.69 -12.02 3.03
CA GLN A 291 25.23 -11.38 1.78
C GLN A 291 26.10 -11.78 0.58
N GLU A 292 27.44 -11.75 0.76
CA GLU A 292 28.38 -12.15 -0.31
C GLU A 292 28.25 -13.63 -0.67
N LEU A 293 28.10 -14.49 0.34
CA LEU A 293 27.85 -15.92 0.13
C LEU A 293 26.56 -16.17 -0.63
N ALA A 294 25.46 -15.47 -0.25
CA ALA A 294 24.16 -15.61 -0.91
C ALA A 294 24.24 -15.14 -2.37
N LEU A 295 24.88 -14.01 -2.65
CA LEU A 295 25.05 -13.52 -4.03
C LEU A 295 25.89 -14.49 -4.87
N ARG A 296 26.98 -15.00 -4.32
CA ARG A 296 27.81 -15.99 -5.01
C ARG A 296 27.03 -17.26 -5.29
N TYR A 297 26.30 -17.78 -4.31
CA TYR A 297 25.44 -18.95 -4.48
C TYR A 297 24.35 -18.72 -5.52
N GLY A 298 23.67 -17.57 -5.49
CA GLY A 298 22.64 -17.22 -6.47
C GLY A 298 23.16 -17.19 -7.89
N ARG A 299 24.32 -16.58 -8.11
CA ARG A 299 25.00 -16.58 -9.43
C ARG A 299 25.40 -17.96 -9.89
N GLN A 300 25.89 -18.80 -8.98
CA GLN A 300 26.31 -20.16 -9.30
C GLN A 300 25.12 -21.07 -9.62
N LYS A 301 24.06 -21.00 -8.83
CA LYS A 301 22.92 -21.92 -8.93
C LYS A 301 21.97 -21.55 -10.08
N TRP A 302 21.67 -20.27 -10.27
CA TRP A 302 20.67 -19.82 -11.26
C TRP A 302 21.27 -19.05 -12.44
N GLY A 303 22.57 -18.86 -12.49
CA GLY A 303 23.31 -18.34 -13.64
C GLY A 303 22.72 -17.07 -14.26
N SER A 304 22.34 -17.13 -15.52
CA SER A 304 21.77 -16.02 -16.28
C SER A 304 20.44 -15.51 -15.72
N ARG A 305 19.61 -16.41 -15.17
CA ARG A 305 18.34 -16.06 -14.52
C ARG A 305 18.58 -15.09 -13.35
N PHE A 306 19.52 -15.41 -12.47
CA PHE A 306 19.86 -14.54 -11.33
C PHE A 306 20.56 -13.24 -11.78
N HIS A 307 21.42 -13.32 -12.79
CA HIS A 307 22.07 -12.13 -13.36
C HIS A 307 21.08 -11.12 -13.94
N GLY A 308 20.02 -11.59 -14.60
CA GLY A 308 18.98 -10.74 -15.18
C GLY A 308 18.18 -9.94 -14.14
N MET A 309 18.19 -10.39 -12.87
CA MET A 309 17.48 -9.70 -11.79
C MET A 309 18.35 -8.66 -11.05
N LEU A 310 19.68 -8.77 -11.11
CA LEU A 310 20.58 -7.87 -10.38
C LEU A 310 20.33 -6.37 -10.61
N PRO A 311 19.94 -5.90 -11.80
CA PRO A 311 19.60 -4.50 -12.02
C PRO A 311 18.43 -3.99 -11.15
N ARG A 312 17.54 -4.89 -10.68
CA ARG A 312 16.41 -4.56 -9.82
C ARG A 312 16.80 -4.52 -8.33
N PHE A 313 18.02 -4.93 -7.97
CA PHE A 313 18.48 -4.97 -6.60
C PHE A 313 19.03 -3.61 -6.17
N SER A 314 18.56 -3.13 -5.02
CA SER A 314 19.07 -1.93 -4.36
C SER A 314 19.52 -2.29 -2.96
N SER A 315 20.75 -1.94 -2.61
CA SER A 315 21.26 -2.14 -1.27
C SER A 315 20.73 -1.07 -0.32
N ILE A 316 20.31 -1.48 0.87
CA ILE A 316 19.85 -0.59 1.96
C ILE A 316 20.72 -0.88 3.18
N ASN A 317 21.46 0.10 3.65
CA ASN A 317 22.21 0.02 4.91
C ASN A 317 21.25 0.31 6.07
N ASN A 318 20.86 -0.70 6.81
CA ASN A 318 20.06 -0.54 8.02
C ASN A 318 20.98 -0.53 9.26
N PHE A 319 20.53 0.11 10.33
CA PHE A 319 21.30 0.33 11.55
C PHE A 319 22.60 1.13 11.29
N ALA A 320 22.49 2.13 10.41
CA ALA A 320 23.62 3.00 10.13
C ALA A 320 23.96 3.87 11.36
N VAL A 321 25.19 3.79 11.81
CA VAL A 321 25.74 4.65 12.84
C VAL A 321 26.43 5.82 12.15
N ALA A 322 26.15 7.04 12.56
CA ALA A 322 26.51 8.30 11.88
C ALA A 322 28.02 8.57 11.69
N ALA A 323 28.90 7.62 11.89
CA ALA A 323 30.35 7.84 11.91
C ALA A 323 31.21 6.85 11.09
N VAL A 324 30.60 6.00 10.25
CA VAL A 324 31.42 5.04 9.47
C VAL A 324 31.45 5.47 8.01
N GLU A 325 32.67 5.80 7.51
CA GLU A 325 32.88 6.03 6.09
C GLU A 325 32.34 4.86 5.25
N PRO A 326 31.67 5.14 4.10
CA PRO A 326 31.16 4.10 3.25
C PRO A 326 32.32 3.23 2.76
N SER A 327 32.39 2.00 3.26
CA SER A 327 33.35 1.00 2.79
C SER A 327 33.11 0.77 1.30
N LEU A 328 34.10 1.03 0.48
CA LEU A 328 34.10 0.72 -0.94
C LEU A 328 33.92 -0.80 -1.10
N SER A 329 32.73 -1.22 -1.53
CA SER A 329 32.46 -2.63 -1.78
C SER A 329 33.31 -3.13 -2.95
N PRO A 330 33.91 -4.33 -2.88
CA PRO A 330 34.66 -4.91 -3.98
C PRO A 330 33.80 -5.11 -5.24
N MET A 331 34.42 -5.06 -6.39
CA MET A 331 33.82 -5.26 -7.71
C MET A 331 33.05 -6.59 -7.77
N GLY A 332 31.72 -6.53 -7.86
CA GLY A 332 30.84 -7.70 -7.95
C GLY A 332 29.73 -7.79 -6.89
N SER A 333 29.71 -6.87 -5.94
CA SER A 333 28.65 -6.76 -4.91
C SER A 333 27.38 -6.05 -5.44
N ILE A 334 26.30 -6.13 -4.66
CA ILE A 334 25.06 -5.40 -4.88
C ILE A 334 25.36 -3.92 -5.15
N PRO A 335 24.59 -3.23 -6.02
CA PRO A 335 24.78 -1.81 -6.28
C PRO A 335 24.90 -0.98 -5.02
N ARG A 336 25.58 0.18 -5.10
CA ARG A 336 25.81 1.10 -3.98
C ARG A 336 24.54 1.24 -3.12
N ALA A 337 24.74 1.36 -1.81
CA ALA A 337 23.64 1.62 -0.90
C ALA A 337 22.82 2.81 -1.37
N ARG A 338 21.53 2.56 -1.64
CA ARG A 338 20.59 3.57 -2.08
C ARG A 338 20.16 4.47 -0.93
N ALA A 339 20.06 3.89 0.26
CA ALA A 339 19.67 4.59 1.48
C ALA A 339 20.39 4.02 2.71
N GLU A 340 20.49 4.88 3.70
CA GLU A 340 20.90 4.53 5.05
C GLU A 340 19.73 4.76 5.98
N LEU A 341 19.38 3.74 6.77
CA LEU A 341 18.34 3.81 7.77
C LEU A 341 18.97 3.81 9.16
N PRO A 342 18.55 4.72 10.05
CA PRO A 342 19.17 4.86 11.36
C PRO A 342 18.89 3.66 12.25
N GLU A 343 19.83 3.39 13.15
CA GLU A 343 19.59 2.50 14.26
C GLU A 343 18.70 3.18 15.31
N ILE A 344 17.65 2.48 15.76
CA ILE A 344 16.77 2.96 16.81
C ILE A 344 17.04 2.11 18.05
N LEU A 345 17.81 2.67 18.98
CA LEU A 345 18.26 1.95 20.18
C LEU A 345 17.10 1.51 21.07
N GLU A 346 16.02 2.30 21.11
CA GLU A 346 14.80 2.01 21.88
C GLU A 346 14.06 0.76 21.38
N TRP A 347 14.36 0.32 20.15
CA TRP A 347 13.77 -0.91 19.60
C TRP A 347 14.56 -2.18 20.03
N ARG A 348 15.80 -2.00 20.50
CA ARG A 348 16.61 -3.13 20.99
C ARG A 348 16.08 -3.62 22.33
N GLY A 349 15.73 -4.90 22.40
CA GLY A 349 15.27 -5.52 23.63
C GLY A 349 13.91 -5.06 24.14
N ALA A 350 13.19 -4.23 23.38
CA ALA A 350 11.81 -3.89 23.70
C ALA A 350 10.92 -5.13 23.57
N SER A 351 10.08 -5.38 24.56
CA SER A 351 9.12 -6.49 24.53
C SER A 351 8.04 -6.29 23.46
N ARG A 352 7.76 -5.06 23.09
CA ARG A 352 6.91 -4.67 21.96
C ARG A 352 7.40 -3.36 21.36
N VAL A 353 7.60 -3.34 20.08
CA VAL A 353 7.91 -2.13 19.31
C VAL A 353 6.61 -1.68 18.64
N LYS A 354 6.29 -0.38 18.79
CA LYS A 354 5.16 0.19 18.06
C LYS A 354 5.65 0.73 16.72
N LEU A 355 4.98 0.35 15.65
CA LEU A 355 5.19 0.98 14.34
C LEU A 355 5.04 2.49 14.49
N LEU A 356 5.83 3.26 13.78
CA LEU A 356 5.84 4.74 13.80
C LEU A 356 6.30 5.37 15.12
N SER A 357 6.79 4.59 16.11
CA SER A 357 7.32 5.14 17.35
C SER A 357 8.58 6.00 17.16
N SER A 358 9.31 5.83 16.04
CA SER A 358 10.49 6.62 15.72
C SER A 358 10.23 7.56 14.54
N PRO A 359 10.10 8.87 14.78
CA PRO A 359 10.02 9.86 13.71
C PRO A 359 11.24 9.88 12.80
N LEU A 360 12.43 9.60 13.36
CA LEU A 360 13.68 9.56 12.62
C LEU A 360 13.68 8.42 11.58
N TYR A 361 13.30 7.22 12.00
CA TYR A 361 13.20 6.07 11.08
C TYR A 361 12.16 6.31 9.99
N ARG A 362 10.99 6.81 10.38
CA ARG A 362 9.92 7.17 9.46
C ARG A 362 10.39 8.17 8.40
N ALA A 363 11.05 9.26 8.80
CA ALA A 363 11.57 10.26 7.87
C ALA A 363 12.61 9.68 6.89
N ALA A 364 13.47 8.74 7.35
CA ALA A 364 14.42 8.05 6.48
C ALA A 364 13.73 7.15 5.46
N VAL A 365 12.67 6.42 5.87
CA VAL A 365 11.87 5.59 4.95
C VAL A 365 11.04 6.44 4.00
N ASP A 366 10.47 7.55 4.44
CA ASP A 366 9.77 8.50 3.56
C ASP A 366 10.68 9.03 2.45
N LYS A 367 11.93 9.35 2.80
CA LYS A 367 12.95 9.76 1.83
C LYS A 367 13.27 8.64 0.84
N LEU A 368 13.46 7.41 1.33
CA LEU A 368 13.69 6.24 0.49
C LEU A 368 12.50 6.03 -0.47
N PHE A 369 11.27 6.07 0.04
CA PHE A 369 10.06 5.88 -0.79
C PHE A 369 9.99 6.90 -1.92
N LYS A 370 10.25 8.19 -1.65
CA LYS A 370 10.31 9.23 -2.69
C LYS A 370 11.35 8.92 -3.77
N GLN A 371 12.55 8.46 -3.39
CA GLN A 371 13.57 8.06 -4.35
C GLN A 371 13.14 6.88 -5.23
N LEU A 372 12.42 5.91 -4.63
CA LEU A 372 11.88 4.76 -5.36
C LEU A 372 10.78 5.17 -6.34
N SER A 373 10.06 6.26 -6.08
CA SER A 373 8.94 6.73 -6.93
C SER A 373 9.40 7.60 -8.11
N VAL A 374 10.56 8.26 -8.01
CA VAL A 374 11.06 9.21 -9.03
C VAL A 374 11.75 8.52 -10.22
N GLU A 375 12.24 7.29 -10.10
CA GLU A 375 12.99 6.61 -11.16
C GLU A 375 12.13 6.08 -12.33
N GLU A 376 10.85 6.35 -12.35
CA GLU A 376 9.91 5.93 -13.39
C GLU A 376 9.47 7.08 -14.34
N GLY A 377 10.08 8.27 -14.21
CA GLY A 377 9.81 9.47 -15.01
C GLY A 377 10.73 9.60 -16.24
#